data_618305fb00428d64fc87e79b729ba173
#
_entry.id   618305fb00428d64fc87e79b729ba173
#
_cell.length_a   1.000
_cell.length_b   1.000
_cell.length_c   1.000
_cell.angle_alpha   90.00
_cell.angle_beta   90.00
_cell.angle_gamma   90.00
#
_symmetry.space_group_name_H-M   'P 1'
#
loop_
_entity.id
_entity.type
_entity.pdbx_description
1 polymer ?
#
loop_
_entity_poly.entity_id
_entity_poly.type
_entity_poly.pdbx_seq_one_letter_code
_entity_poly.pdbx_strand_id
1 'polypeptide(L)'
;MIPSSWSKSAKGALLAKEVQVLLVLGGTATAEVPGISAAGATPASRQLTAAADAELLVMGPAAQCPHRLPPLLAGVSPALISWCVLERLGLPAVVVDAGCAVAPAIPHIRLGGTPARCLSSGMAMELAAVLRLQQQGQRLGYRWAQCHPQGLLVLAECVPGGTSTAEAVLSGLGLDVAGLVSGSMRVPPHGLRAALVQQGIAAAIATGCELGNPLAVLAAFGDPFQAFALGFLEGIAQAPGSEAQLLLAGGSQMAAVLALALAKAELPLRQVMAQRFAVVTTAWVMQEACSELAELLIRVGASYGVELLLAHSNLRFHNCDQQALRDYELGFVKEGVGAGGLSWLWELAGFTPQALAAACDQACADLFYR
;
A
#
# COMPACT_ATOMS: atom_id res chain seq x y z
N MET A 1 -5.49 3.87 17.83
CA MET A 1 -6.30 2.62 17.68
C MET A 1 -7.62 2.93 17.01
N ILE A 2 -8.20 1.96 16.27
CA ILE A 2 -9.52 2.15 15.63
C ILE A 2 -10.63 2.12 16.70
N PRO A 3 -11.52 3.14 16.76
CA PRO A 3 -12.67 3.16 17.67
C PRO A 3 -13.67 2.03 17.35
N SER A 4 -14.42 1.58 18.37
CA SER A 4 -15.44 0.55 18.18
C SER A 4 -16.58 0.97 17.24
N SER A 5 -16.90 2.27 17.18
CA SER A 5 -17.86 2.84 16.24
C SER A 5 -17.42 2.65 14.78
N TRP A 6 -16.15 2.92 14.50
CA TRP A 6 -15.56 2.73 13.17
C TRP A 6 -15.61 1.25 12.73
N SER A 7 -15.20 0.34 13.63
CA SER A 7 -15.26 -1.11 13.38
C SER A 7 -16.69 -1.62 13.19
N LYS A 8 -17.68 -1.08 13.92
CA LYS A 8 -19.09 -1.42 13.76
C LYS A 8 -19.62 -0.98 12.39
N SER A 9 -19.27 0.23 11.93
CA SER A 9 -19.64 0.73 10.61
C SER A 9 -19.01 -0.14 9.51
N ALA A 10 -17.71 -0.45 9.60
CA ALA A 10 -17.03 -1.34 8.66
C ALA A 10 -17.66 -2.73 8.61
N LYS A 11 -18.05 -3.30 9.77
CA LYS A 11 -18.78 -4.56 9.83
C LYS A 11 -20.17 -4.46 9.20
N GLY A 12 -20.86 -3.34 9.38
CA GLY A 12 -22.14 -3.04 8.73
C GLY A 12 -22.00 -3.05 7.21
N ALA A 13 -21.00 -2.36 6.66
CA ALA A 13 -20.71 -2.34 5.22
C ALA A 13 -20.40 -3.75 4.68
N LEU A 14 -19.65 -4.57 5.46
CA LEU A 14 -19.34 -5.95 5.09
C LEU A 14 -20.60 -6.81 5.00
N LEU A 15 -21.49 -6.71 5.97
CA LEU A 15 -22.78 -7.45 6.00
C LEU A 15 -23.73 -6.96 4.87
N ALA A 16 -23.71 -5.68 4.55
CA ALA A 16 -24.51 -5.09 3.46
C ALA A 16 -23.91 -5.38 2.07
N LYS A 17 -22.74 -6.00 1.97
CA LYS A 17 -21.95 -6.21 0.75
C LYS A 17 -21.57 -4.90 0.05
N GLU A 18 -21.31 -3.86 0.83
CA GLU A 18 -20.85 -2.53 0.39
C GLU A 18 -19.35 -2.35 0.61
N VAL A 19 -18.58 -3.44 0.52
CA VAL A 19 -17.12 -3.43 0.55
C VAL A 19 -16.58 -3.63 -0.85
N GLN A 20 -15.65 -2.79 -1.26
CA GLN A 20 -14.90 -2.93 -2.50
C GLN A 20 -13.40 -2.88 -2.23
N VAL A 21 -12.63 -3.58 -3.03
CA VAL A 21 -11.16 -3.58 -2.96
C VAL A 21 -10.60 -2.92 -4.22
N LEU A 22 -9.73 -1.94 -4.03
CA LEU A 22 -9.00 -1.27 -5.10
C LEU A 22 -7.52 -1.57 -4.94
N LEU A 23 -6.97 -2.40 -5.80
CA LEU A 23 -5.53 -2.64 -5.90
C LEU A 23 -4.93 -1.70 -6.92
N VAL A 24 -4.04 -0.81 -6.49
CA VAL A 24 -3.36 0.13 -7.37
C VAL A 24 -1.91 -0.29 -7.55
N LEU A 25 -1.53 -0.44 -8.81
CA LEU A 25 -0.21 -0.88 -9.23
C LEU A 25 0.65 0.31 -9.65
N GLY A 26 1.92 0.28 -9.29
CA GLY A 26 2.90 1.27 -9.71
C GLY A 26 4.28 0.67 -9.87
N GLY A 27 5.18 1.45 -10.44
CA GLY A 27 6.57 1.07 -10.61
C GLY A 27 7.51 2.26 -10.32
N THR A 28 8.72 1.95 -9.90
CA THR A 28 9.80 2.91 -9.73
C THR A 28 11.15 2.27 -10.01
N ALA A 29 12.03 2.98 -10.71
CA ALA A 29 13.42 2.56 -10.91
C ALA A 29 14.22 2.47 -9.59
N THR A 30 13.69 3.02 -8.48
CA THR A 30 14.26 2.79 -7.14
C THR A 30 14.31 1.29 -6.81
N ALA A 31 13.33 0.51 -7.28
CA ALA A 31 13.32 -0.95 -7.09
C ALA A 31 14.50 -1.67 -7.74
N GLU A 32 15.14 -1.05 -8.72
CA GLU A 32 16.28 -1.64 -9.46
C GLU A 32 17.58 -1.56 -8.68
N VAL A 33 17.67 -0.68 -7.67
CA VAL A 33 18.86 -0.55 -6.83
C VAL A 33 19.13 -1.86 -6.09
N PRO A 34 20.34 -2.44 -6.21
CA PRO A 34 20.67 -3.69 -5.56
C PRO A 34 20.50 -3.59 -4.03
N GLY A 35 19.80 -4.56 -3.44
CA GLY A 35 19.61 -4.63 -1.99
C GLY A 35 18.50 -3.72 -1.42
N ILE A 36 17.75 -2.97 -2.25
CA ILE A 36 16.71 -2.04 -1.76
C ILE A 36 15.37 -2.71 -1.44
N SER A 37 15.06 -3.81 -2.11
CA SER A 37 13.78 -4.50 -1.98
C SER A 37 13.91 -6.01 -2.19
N ALA A 38 13.13 -6.80 -1.45
CA ALA A 38 13.01 -8.25 -1.62
C ALA A 38 11.84 -8.65 -2.55
N ALA A 39 11.14 -7.72 -3.15
CA ALA A 39 9.98 -7.98 -4.03
C ALA A 39 10.39 -8.58 -5.39
N GLY A 40 11.38 -9.41 -5.42
CA GLY A 40 11.97 -10.10 -6.57
C GLY A 40 13.49 -10.21 -6.42
N ALA A 41 14.07 -11.35 -6.76
CA ALA A 41 15.49 -11.66 -6.57
C ALA A 41 16.43 -10.76 -7.39
N THR A 42 15.97 -10.28 -8.55
CA THR A 42 16.76 -9.42 -9.45
C THR A 42 16.03 -8.13 -9.78
N PRO A 43 16.73 -7.05 -10.19
CA PRO A 43 16.11 -5.83 -10.67
C PRO A 43 15.06 -6.07 -11.77
N ALA A 44 15.38 -6.90 -12.75
CA ALA A 44 14.45 -7.22 -13.85
C ALA A 44 13.21 -7.98 -13.37
N SER A 45 13.37 -8.92 -12.41
CA SER A 45 12.23 -9.65 -11.86
C SER A 45 11.29 -8.75 -11.05
N ARG A 46 11.81 -7.70 -10.39
CA ARG A 46 10.99 -6.73 -9.63
C ARG A 46 10.07 -5.90 -10.53
N GLN A 47 10.40 -5.71 -11.79
CA GLN A 47 9.52 -5.02 -12.75
C GLN A 47 8.24 -5.81 -13.06
N LEU A 48 8.26 -7.14 -12.90
CA LEU A 48 7.12 -8.04 -13.13
C LEU A 48 6.22 -8.17 -11.90
N THR A 49 6.69 -7.84 -10.70
CA THR A 49 6.02 -8.14 -9.43
C THR A 49 4.60 -7.58 -9.39
N ALA A 50 4.39 -6.32 -9.76
CA ALA A 50 3.07 -5.70 -9.69
C ALA A 50 2.06 -6.41 -10.61
N ALA A 51 2.45 -6.78 -11.83
CA ALA A 51 1.61 -7.51 -12.77
C ALA A 51 1.29 -8.93 -12.25
N ALA A 52 2.31 -9.66 -11.81
CA ALA A 52 2.16 -11.04 -11.34
C ALA A 52 1.33 -11.12 -10.05
N ASP A 53 1.51 -10.20 -9.12
CA ASP A 53 0.73 -10.12 -7.89
C ASP A 53 -0.75 -9.78 -8.16
N ALA A 54 -1.02 -8.87 -9.11
CA ALA A 54 -2.38 -8.56 -9.51
C ALA A 54 -3.07 -9.75 -10.19
N GLU A 55 -2.35 -10.50 -11.02
CA GLU A 55 -2.85 -11.71 -11.66
C GLU A 55 -3.14 -12.81 -10.64
N LEU A 56 -2.24 -13.04 -9.67
CA LEU A 56 -2.49 -13.97 -8.56
C LEU A 56 -3.72 -13.56 -7.76
N LEU A 57 -3.87 -12.26 -7.45
CA LEU A 57 -5.02 -11.76 -6.69
C LEU A 57 -6.35 -12.03 -7.39
N VAL A 58 -6.40 -11.95 -8.72
CA VAL A 58 -7.65 -12.06 -9.49
C VAL A 58 -7.90 -13.49 -9.95
N MET A 59 -6.86 -14.21 -10.39
CA MET A 59 -6.98 -15.54 -10.99
C MET A 59 -6.81 -16.67 -9.98
N GLY A 60 -6.14 -16.41 -8.87
CA GLY A 60 -5.85 -17.37 -7.80
C GLY A 60 -4.65 -18.29 -8.06
N PRO A 61 -4.21 -19.03 -7.03
CA PRO A 61 -2.98 -19.83 -7.05
C PRO A 61 -3.04 -21.05 -7.97
N ALA A 62 -4.25 -21.54 -8.25
CA ALA A 62 -4.45 -22.69 -9.14
C ALA A 62 -4.45 -22.32 -10.63
N ALA A 63 -4.51 -21.03 -10.96
CA ALA A 63 -4.52 -20.57 -12.34
C ALA A 63 -3.11 -20.48 -12.95
N GLN A 64 -3.03 -20.67 -14.25
CA GLN A 64 -1.81 -20.42 -15.01
C GLN A 64 -1.73 -18.92 -15.33
N CYS A 65 -1.15 -18.13 -14.41
CA CYS A 65 -1.00 -16.70 -14.61
C CYS A 65 -0.06 -16.38 -15.78
N PRO A 66 -0.40 -15.39 -16.64
CA PRO A 66 0.43 -14.98 -17.76
C PRO A 66 1.84 -14.52 -17.35
N HIS A 67 1.95 -13.78 -16.22
CA HIS A 67 3.24 -13.45 -15.63
C HIS A 67 3.48 -14.33 -14.40
N ARG A 68 4.60 -15.07 -14.44
CA ARG A 68 5.01 -15.86 -13.28
C ARG A 68 5.42 -14.95 -12.13
N LEU A 69 5.06 -15.34 -10.91
CA LEU A 69 5.56 -14.65 -9.72
C LEU A 69 7.09 -14.61 -9.73
N PRO A 70 7.70 -13.45 -9.53
CA PRO A 70 9.14 -13.34 -9.39
C PRO A 70 9.63 -14.23 -8.25
N PRO A 71 10.73 -14.96 -8.43
CA PRO A 71 11.32 -15.72 -7.33
C PRO A 71 11.73 -14.75 -6.21
N LEU A 72 11.33 -15.04 -4.97
CA LEU A 72 11.73 -14.33 -3.78
C LEU A 72 12.92 -15.05 -3.13
N LEU A 73 13.72 -14.31 -2.37
CA LEU A 73 14.79 -14.90 -1.55
C LEU A 73 14.22 -15.79 -0.43
N ALA A 74 13.07 -15.40 0.13
CA ALA A 74 12.29 -16.12 1.11
C ALA A 74 10.85 -15.58 1.10
N GLY A 75 9.89 -16.43 1.47
CA GLY A 75 8.48 -16.06 1.50
C GLY A 75 7.75 -16.33 0.18
N VAL A 76 6.49 -15.97 0.18
CA VAL A 76 5.58 -16.00 -0.98
C VAL A 76 4.89 -14.65 -1.10
N SER A 77 4.39 -14.29 -2.30
CA SER A 77 3.67 -13.04 -2.52
C SER A 77 2.51 -12.85 -1.53
N PRO A 78 2.35 -11.66 -0.93
CA PRO A 78 1.23 -11.34 -0.05
C PRO A 78 -0.13 -11.34 -0.80
N ALA A 79 -0.12 -11.29 -2.14
CA ALA A 79 -1.32 -11.46 -2.96
C ALA A 79 -2.04 -12.79 -2.67
N LEU A 80 -1.32 -13.82 -2.23
CA LEU A 80 -1.91 -15.10 -1.82
C LEU A 80 -2.85 -14.94 -0.61
N ILE A 81 -2.42 -14.19 0.40
CA ILE A 81 -3.22 -13.89 1.59
C ILE A 81 -4.48 -13.13 1.17
N SER A 82 -4.28 -12.10 0.36
CA SER A 82 -5.34 -11.24 -0.14
C SER A 82 -6.36 -12.03 -0.97
N TRP A 83 -5.89 -12.91 -1.86
CA TRP A 83 -6.77 -13.79 -2.64
C TRP A 83 -7.62 -14.69 -1.75
N CYS A 84 -7.05 -15.33 -0.73
CA CYS A 84 -7.81 -16.19 0.20
C CYS A 84 -8.97 -15.43 0.87
N VAL A 85 -8.74 -14.18 1.22
CA VAL A 85 -9.78 -13.33 1.83
C VAL A 85 -10.85 -12.94 0.81
N LEU A 86 -10.44 -12.48 -0.38
CA LEU A 86 -11.38 -12.09 -1.44
C LEU A 86 -12.29 -13.25 -1.84
N GLU A 87 -11.72 -14.41 -2.06
CA GLU A 87 -12.46 -15.63 -2.44
C GLU A 87 -13.46 -16.02 -1.36
N ARG A 88 -13.03 -16.07 -0.09
CA ARG A 88 -13.88 -16.48 1.02
C ARG A 88 -15.02 -15.51 1.31
N LEU A 89 -14.75 -14.21 1.26
CA LEU A 89 -15.73 -13.17 1.59
C LEU A 89 -16.55 -12.72 0.38
N GLY A 90 -16.21 -13.18 -0.83
CA GLY A 90 -16.87 -12.77 -2.08
C GLY A 90 -16.69 -11.28 -2.35
N LEU A 91 -15.52 -10.70 -2.05
CA LEU A 91 -15.27 -9.26 -2.22
C LEU A 91 -14.84 -8.95 -3.65
N PRO A 92 -15.47 -7.98 -4.32
CA PRO A 92 -15.05 -7.55 -5.64
C PRO A 92 -13.73 -6.75 -5.54
N ALA A 93 -12.76 -7.10 -6.38
CA ALA A 93 -11.52 -6.36 -6.53
C ALA A 93 -11.44 -5.68 -7.90
N VAL A 94 -11.03 -4.42 -7.90
CA VAL A 94 -10.71 -3.65 -9.10
C VAL A 94 -9.21 -3.38 -9.11
N VAL A 95 -8.56 -3.69 -10.23
CA VAL A 95 -7.13 -3.41 -10.43
C VAL A 95 -6.97 -2.14 -11.24
N VAL A 96 -6.06 -1.27 -10.79
CA VAL A 96 -5.72 0.00 -11.45
C VAL A 96 -4.22 0.01 -11.74
N ASP A 97 -3.86 0.17 -13.01
CA ASP A 97 -2.48 0.44 -13.43
C ASP A 97 -2.26 1.96 -13.45
N ALA A 98 -1.58 2.46 -12.42
CA ALA A 98 -1.19 3.86 -12.30
C ALA A 98 0.14 4.16 -13.02
N GLY A 99 0.92 3.15 -13.33
CA GLY A 99 2.22 3.28 -14.00
C GLY A 99 3.16 2.13 -13.68
N CYS A 100 2.76 0.87 -13.99
CA CYS A 100 3.62 -0.30 -13.86
C CYS A 100 4.68 -0.34 -14.98
N ALA A 101 5.79 -1.04 -14.73
CA ALA A 101 6.75 -1.36 -15.77
C ALA A 101 6.18 -2.38 -16.78
N VAL A 102 5.41 -3.35 -16.28
CA VAL A 102 4.72 -4.37 -17.08
C VAL A 102 3.23 -4.34 -16.66
N ALA A 103 2.35 -4.16 -17.62
CA ALA A 103 0.91 -4.17 -17.37
C ALA A 103 0.42 -5.59 -17.09
N PRO A 104 -0.51 -5.80 -16.12
CA PRO A 104 -1.07 -7.12 -15.88
C PRO A 104 -1.97 -7.56 -17.04
N ALA A 105 -1.96 -8.87 -17.35
CA ALA A 105 -2.75 -9.46 -18.43
C ALA A 105 -4.16 -9.91 -17.94
N ILE A 106 -4.77 -9.10 -17.10
CA ILE A 106 -6.13 -9.23 -16.57
C ILE A 106 -6.92 -7.95 -16.84
N PRO A 107 -8.25 -7.94 -16.74
CA PRO A 107 -9.01 -6.70 -16.80
C PRO A 107 -8.58 -5.69 -15.73
N HIS A 108 -8.21 -4.49 -16.14
CA HIS A 108 -7.75 -3.43 -15.25
C HIS A 108 -8.03 -2.04 -15.81
N ILE A 109 -8.06 -1.03 -14.96
CA ILE A 109 -8.16 0.38 -15.34
C ILE A 109 -6.76 0.93 -15.61
N ARG A 110 -6.51 1.43 -16.83
CA ARG A 110 -5.22 2.06 -17.18
C ARG A 110 -5.32 3.58 -17.02
N LEU A 111 -4.44 4.16 -16.22
CA LEU A 111 -4.36 5.61 -16.02
C LEU A 111 -3.36 6.30 -16.95
N GLY A 112 -2.61 5.53 -17.73
CA GLY A 112 -1.62 6.05 -18.67
C GLY A 112 -0.40 6.69 -18.01
N GLY A 113 -0.08 6.29 -16.76
CA GLY A 113 1.17 6.62 -16.11
C GLY A 113 2.32 5.74 -16.60
N THR A 114 3.52 6.07 -16.15
CA THR A 114 4.77 5.33 -16.39
C THR A 114 5.49 5.15 -15.06
N PRO A 115 6.37 4.14 -14.92
CA PRO A 115 7.19 4.00 -13.72
C PRO A 115 7.96 5.27 -13.40
N ALA A 116 8.06 5.60 -12.11
CA ALA A 116 8.88 6.70 -11.67
C ALA A 116 10.38 6.42 -11.87
N ARG A 117 11.17 7.46 -12.11
CA ARG A 117 12.62 7.36 -12.02
C ARG A 117 13.07 7.07 -10.59
N CYS A 118 14.33 6.73 -10.40
CA CYS A 118 14.86 6.53 -9.05
C CYS A 118 14.72 7.81 -8.23
N LEU A 119 14.27 7.70 -6.99
CA LEU A 119 14.10 8.82 -6.06
C LEU A 119 15.40 9.61 -5.85
N SER A 120 16.57 8.97 -5.99
CA SER A 120 17.87 9.63 -5.88
C SER A 120 18.13 10.69 -6.95
N SER A 121 17.34 10.70 -8.03
CA SER A 121 17.42 11.73 -9.07
C SER A 121 16.87 13.10 -8.63
N GLY A 122 16.04 13.15 -7.58
CA GLY A 122 15.29 14.36 -7.20
C GLY A 122 14.24 14.80 -8.23
N MET A 123 13.97 13.97 -9.24
CA MET A 123 13.02 14.19 -10.34
C MET A 123 12.35 12.87 -10.73
N ALA A 124 11.68 12.20 -9.77
CA ALA A 124 11.08 10.89 -9.95
C ALA A 124 9.99 10.90 -11.03
N MET A 125 9.15 11.91 -11.06
CA MET A 125 8.07 12.07 -12.03
C MET A 125 8.02 13.51 -12.58
N GLU A 126 7.50 13.67 -13.80
CA GLU A 126 7.13 14.98 -14.31
C GLU A 126 5.91 15.53 -13.54
N LEU A 127 5.93 16.81 -13.15
CA LEU A 127 4.83 17.43 -12.40
C LEU A 127 3.48 17.28 -13.13
N ALA A 128 3.48 17.39 -14.46
CA ALA A 128 2.28 17.18 -15.27
C ALA A 128 1.71 15.77 -15.14
N ALA A 129 2.56 14.74 -14.98
CA ALA A 129 2.11 13.36 -14.73
C ALA A 129 1.52 13.20 -13.32
N VAL A 130 2.16 13.83 -12.31
CA VAL A 130 1.63 13.87 -10.93
C VAL A 130 0.24 14.48 -10.90
N LEU A 131 0.07 15.67 -11.50
CA LEU A 131 -1.22 16.38 -11.56
C LEU A 131 -2.29 15.56 -12.26
N ARG A 132 -1.95 14.90 -13.37
CA ARG A 132 -2.89 14.05 -14.12
C ARG A 132 -3.35 12.85 -13.28
N LEU A 133 -2.43 12.14 -12.64
CA LEU A 133 -2.78 10.98 -11.80
C LEU A 133 -3.59 11.41 -10.58
N GLN A 134 -3.22 12.51 -9.93
CA GLN A 134 -3.96 13.08 -8.80
C GLN A 134 -5.40 13.45 -9.21
N GLN A 135 -5.59 14.12 -10.36
CA GLN A 135 -6.93 14.47 -10.84
C GLN A 135 -7.79 13.24 -11.19
N GLN A 136 -7.18 12.20 -11.78
CA GLN A 136 -7.86 10.93 -12.05
C GLN A 136 -8.28 10.25 -10.75
N GLY A 137 -7.39 10.21 -9.76
CA GLY A 137 -7.68 9.71 -8.43
C GLY A 137 -8.84 10.46 -7.78
N GLN A 138 -8.79 11.79 -7.77
CA GLN A 138 -9.83 12.63 -7.17
C GLN A 138 -11.21 12.37 -7.79
N ARG A 139 -11.28 12.32 -9.12
CA ARG A 139 -12.55 12.03 -9.80
C ARG A 139 -13.09 10.64 -9.47
N LEU A 140 -12.21 9.64 -9.40
CA LEU A 140 -12.63 8.27 -9.11
C LEU A 140 -13.08 8.13 -7.66
N GLY A 141 -12.31 8.68 -6.69
CA GLY A 141 -12.65 8.67 -5.27
C GLY A 141 -13.96 9.41 -4.97
N TYR A 142 -14.13 10.59 -5.56
CA TYR A 142 -15.37 11.36 -5.42
C TYR A 142 -16.59 10.58 -5.93
N ARG A 143 -16.52 10.02 -7.15
CA ARG A 143 -17.61 9.22 -7.73
C ARG A 143 -17.92 8.00 -6.89
N TRP A 144 -16.88 7.29 -6.45
CA TRP A 144 -17.07 6.11 -5.62
C TRP A 144 -17.80 6.45 -4.32
N ALA A 145 -17.38 7.49 -3.60
CA ALA A 145 -17.99 7.91 -2.36
C ALA A 145 -19.44 8.43 -2.54
N GLN A 146 -19.77 9.00 -3.69
CA GLN A 146 -21.13 9.38 -4.05
C GLN A 146 -22.04 8.18 -4.31
N CYS A 147 -21.50 7.14 -4.96
CA CYS A 147 -22.25 5.90 -5.26
C CYS A 147 -22.39 5.01 -4.01
N HIS A 148 -21.45 5.09 -3.06
CA HIS A 148 -21.38 4.26 -1.87
C HIS A 148 -21.23 5.13 -0.60
N PRO A 149 -22.24 5.95 -0.23
CA PRO A 149 -22.11 6.94 0.83
C PRO A 149 -21.91 6.35 2.23
N GLN A 150 -22.18 5.06 2.43
CA GLN A 150 -21.94 4.30 3.66
C GLN A 150 -20.98 3.12 3.44
N GLY A 151 -20.36 3.05 2.26
CA GLY A 151 -19.49 1.96 1.87
C GLY A 151 -18.14 1.96 2.58
N LEU A 152 -17.47 0.82 2.52
CA LEU A 152 -16.06 0.65 2.90
C LEU A 152 -15.22 0.34 1.67
N LEU A 153 -14.24 1.17 1.39
CA LEU A 153 -13.25 0.86 0.36
C LEU A 153 -11.93 0.43 1.01
N VAL A 154 -11.37 -0.66 0.53
CA VAL A 154 -10.02 -1.11 0.86
C VAL A 154 -9.09 -0.64 -0.25
N LEU A 155 -8.19 0.29 0.06
CA LEU A 155 -7.12 0.71 -0.85
C LEU A 155 -5.87 -0.11 -0.56
N ALA A 156 -5.46 -0.89 -1.54
CA ALA A 156 -4.24 -1.71 -1.53
C ALA A 156 -3.28 -1.25 -2.62
N GLU A 157 -2.00 -1.57 -2.46
CA GLU A 157 -0.96 -1.24 -3.44
C GLU A 157 -0.05 -2.42 -3.75
N CYS A 158 0.55 -2.38 -4.94
CA CYS A 158 1.73 -3.17 -5.25
C CYS A 158 2.73 -2.28 -6.00
N VAL A 159 3.74 -1.82 -5.25
CA VAL A 159 4.82 -0.97 -5.77
C VAL A 159 6.16 -1.48 -5.25
N PRO A 160 6.87 -2.34 -5.99
CA PRO A 160 8.24 -2.71 -5.65
C PRO A 160 9.10 -1.46 -5.43
N GLY A 161 9.79 -1.37 -4.29
CA GLY A 161 10.54 -0.17 -3.90
C GLY A 161 9.73 0.94 -3.24
N GLY A 162 8.41 0.78 -3.10
CA GLY A 162 7.47 1.78 -2.55
C GLY A 162 7.77 2.21 -1.11
N THR A 163 8.37 1.36 -0.28
CA THR A 163 8.81 1.79 1.07
C THR A 163 9.92 2.84 1.02
N SER A 164 10.76 2.82 -0.01
CA SER A 164 11.83 3.83 -0.16
C SER A 164 11.29 5.14 -0.71
N THR A 165 10.33 5.11 -1.65
CA THR A 165 9.63 6.31 -2.10
C THR A 165 8.80 6.92 -0.97
N ALA A 166 8.19 6.08 -0.11
CA ALA A 166 7.47 6.54 1.08
C ALA A 166 8.38 7.31 2.05
N GLU A 167 9.58 6.78 2.37
CA GLU A 167 10.54 7.47 3.24
C GLU A 167 10.98 8.80 2.64
N ALA A 168 11.29 8.82 1.34
CA ALA A 168 11.72 10.03 0.65
C ALA A 168 10.61 11.10 0.62
N VAL A 169 9.37 10.71 0.36
CA VAL A 169 8.21 11.61 0.38
C VAL A 169 7.98 12.18 1.78
N LEU A 170 7.98 11.35 2.80
CA LEU A 170 7.81 11.80 4.19
C LEU A 170 8.93 12.78 4.61
N SER A 171 10.18 12.45 4.28
CA SER A 171 11.33 13.34 4.52
C SER A 171 11.22 14.66 3.72
N GLY A 172 10.76 14.59 2.47
CA GLY A 172 10.52 15.75 1.62
C GLY A 172 9.42 16.68 2.14
N LEU A 173 8.44 16.13 2.87
CA LEU A 173 7.41 16.90 3.60
C LEU A 173 7.93 17.50 4.91
N GLY A 174 9.19 17.25 5.29
CA GLY A 174 9.82 17.76 6.51
C GLY A 174 9.60 16.91 7.75
N LEU A 175 9.13 15.66 7.60
CA LEU A 175 8.91 14.74 8.71
C LEU A 175 10.21 14.00 9.05
N ASP A 176 10.55 13.92 10.34
CA ASP A 176 11.64 13.08 10.82
C ASP A 176 11.14 11.63 10.96
N VAL A 177 11.50 10.80 9.99
CA VAL A 177 11.04 9.41 9.87
C VAL A 177 12.18 8.39 9.84
N ALA A 178 13.38 8.81 10.19
CA ALA A 178 14.56 7.96 10.20
C ALA A 178 14.32 6.72 11.08
N GLY A 179 14.51 5.52 10.52
CA GLY A 179 14.33 4.26 11.22
C GLY A 179 12.89 3.83 11.48
N LEU A 180 11.87 4.63 11.11
CA LEU A 180 10.46 4.28 11.35
C LEU A 180 9.82 3.51 10.19
N VAL A 181 10.40 3.59 8.99
CA VAL A 181 9.85 3.00 7.77
C VAL A 181 10.24 1.53 7.66
N SER A 182 9.26 0.65 7.52
CA SER A 182 9.42 -0.79 7.31
C SER A 182 10.06 -1.13 5.95
N GLY A 183 10.18 -2.41 5.65
CA GLY A 183 10.66 -2.93 4.37
C GLY A 183 10.35 -4.41 4.21
N SER A 184 10.43 -4.91 2.98
CA SER A 184 10.16 -6.30 2.65
C SER A 184 11.27 -7.29 3.05
N MET A 185 12.44 -6.80 3.42
CA MET A 185 13.58 -7.61 3.87
C MET A 185 13.49 -7.86 5.37
N ARG A 186 14.07 -8.97 5.85
CA ARG A 186 14.18 -9.29 7.28
C ARG A 186 14.77 -8.14 8.09
N VAL A 187 15.84 -7.54 7.57
CA VAL A 187 16.42 -6.30 8.11
C VAL A 187 16.27 -5.24 7.02
N PRO A 188 15.45 -4.21 7.21
CA PRO A 188 15.31 -3.14 6.24
C PRO A 188 16.65 -2.47 5.94
N PRO A 189 16.93 -2.11 4.68
CA PRO A 189 18.22 -1.53 4.28
C PRO A 189 18.29 -0.04 4.62
N HIS A 190 18.14 0.33 5.91
CA HIS A 190 18.03 1.72 6.36
C HIS A 190 19.18 2.60 5.86
N GLY A 191 20.44 2.12 5.94
CA GLY A 191 21.61 2.90 5.50
C GLY A 191 21.60 3.18 3.99
N LEU A 192 21.27 2.17 3.16
CA LEU A 192 21.16 2.33 1.72
C LEU A 192 20.01 3.28 1.36
N ARG A 193 18.86 3.12 2.01
CA ARG A 193 17.69 3.96 1.78
C ARG A 193 17.96 5.41 2.17
N ALA A 194 18.56 5.64 3.35
CA ALA A 194 18.93 6.97 3.81
C ALA A 194 19.90 7.66 2.84
N ALA A 195 20.89 6.94 2.30
CA ALA A 195 21.81 7.49 1.30
C ALA A 195 21.09 7.92 0.01
N LEU A 196 20.17 7.10 -0.50
CA LEU A 196 19.37 7.45 -1.68
C LEU A 196 18.46 8.65 -1.42
N VAL A 197 17.81 8.71 -0.25
CA VAL A 197 16.96 9.84 0.16
C VAL A 197 17.77 11.13 0.25
N GLN A 198 18.93 11.10 0.90
CA GLN A 198 19.83 12.26 1.00
C GLN A 198 20.29 12.74 -0.37
N GLN A 199 20.69 11.82 -1.25
CA GLN A 199 21.08 12.15 -2.63
C GLN A 199 19.92 12.80 -3.38
N GLY A 200 18.71 12.24 -3.27
CA GLY A 200 17.51 12.76 -3.92
C GLY A 200 17.15 14.16 -3.41
N ILE A 201 17.20 14.39 -2.10
CA ILE A 201 16.93 15.70 -1.49
C ILE A 201 17.95 16.74 -2.00
N ALA A 202 19.23 16.40 -2.01
CA ALA A 202 20.27 17.30 -2.53
C ALA A 202 20.05 17.66 -4.00
N ALA A 203 19.69 16.67 -4.84
CA ALA A 203 19.39 16.87 -6.26
C ALA A 203 18.13 17.73 -6.45
N ALA A 204 17.07 17.49 -5.68
CA ALA A 204 15.83 18.26 -5.74
C ALA A 204 16.03 19.72 -5.34
N ILE A 205 16.80 19.99 -4.29
CA ILE A 205 17.15 21.35 -3.87
C ILE A 205 17.94 22.06 -4.98
N ALA A 206 18.89 21.37 -5.60
CA ALA A 206 19.70 21.94 -6.70
C ALA A 206 18.86 22.32 -7.93
N THR A 207 17.71 21.69 -8.13
CA THR A 207 16.75 22.00 -9.21
C THR A 207 15.64 22.97 -8.78
N GLY A 208 15.69 23.50 -7.55
CA GLY A 208 14.71 24.47 -7.04
C GLY A 208 13.38 23.83 -6.58
N CYS A 209 13.38 22.54 -6.22
CA CYS A 209 12.20 21.89 -5.68
C CYS A 209 11.77 22.55 -4.35
N GLU A 210 10.49 22.88 -4.24
CA GLU A 210 9.88 23.39 -3.02
C GLU A 210 9.57 22.23 -2.07
N LEU A 211 10.52 21.92 -1.16
CA LEU A 211 10.27 20.92 -0.11
C LEU A 211 9.12 21.38 0.79
N GLY A 212 8.34 20.41 1.29
CA GLY A 212 7.10 20.67 2.04
C GLY A 212 5.85 20.84 1.16
N ASN A 213 5.99 21.19 -0.12
CA ASN A 213 4.88 21.22 -1.07
C ASN A 213 4.57 19.79 -1.56
N PRO A 214 3.37 19.22 -1.27
CA PRO A 214 3.08 17.82 -1.56
C PRO A 214 3.24 17.43 -3.03
N LEU A 215 2.88 18.30 -3.96
CA LEU A 215 2.96 18.00 -5.39
C LEU A 215 4.41 18.08 -5.90
N ALA A 216 5.18 19.03 -5.39
CA ALA A 216 6.61 19.14 -5.71
C ALA A 216 7.39 17.95 -5.12
N VAL A 217 7.08 17.55 -3.90
CA VAL A 217 7.66 16.38 -3.22
C VAL A 217 7.33 15.09 -3.98
N LEU A 218 6.08 14.91 -4.44
CA LEU A 218 5.71 13.77 -5.29
C LEU A 218 6.50 13.75 -6.61
N ALA A 219 6.65 14.89 -7.26
CA ALA A 219 7.43 14.99 -8.50
C ALA A 219 8.91 14.65 -8.27
N ALA A 220 9.47 15.06 -7.12
CA ALA A 220 10.86 14.81 -6.77
C ALA A 220 11.14 13.35 -6.37
N PHE A 221 10.27 12.70 -5.58
CA PHE A 221 10.59 11.46 -4.88
C PHE A 221 9.54 10.36 -4.98
N GLY A 222 8.29 10.72 -5.37
CA GLY A 222 7.16 9.82 -5.29
C GLY A 222 7.10 8.76 -6.39
N ASP A 223 6.01 8.03 -6.39
CA ASP A 223 5.68 7.03 -7.39
C ASP A 223 4.22 7.21 -7.89
N PRO A 224 3.83 6.53 -9.00
CA PRO A 224 2.52 6.70 -9.60
C PRO A 224 1.35 6.34 -8.69
N PHE A 225 1.52 5.34 -7.80
CA PHE A 225 0.51 4.99 -6.81
C PHE A 225 0.24 6.16 -5.87
N GLN A 226 1.29 6.75 -5.30
CA GLN A 226 1.15 7.87 -4.35
C GLN A 226 0.47 9.08 -4.98
N ALA A 227 0.80 9.40 -6.24
CA ALA A 227 0.17 10.50 -6.95
C ALA A 227 -1.33 10.26 -7.18
N PHE A 228 -1.71 9.06 -7.61
CA PHE A 228 -3.11 8.67 -7.75
C PHE A 228 -3.83 8.64 -6.39
N ALA A 229 -3.23 8.01 -5.38
CA ALA A 229 -3.83 7.82 -4.07
C ALA A 229 -4.06 9.13 -3.33
N LEU A 230 -3.15 10.11 -3.44
CA LEU A 230 -3.37 11.47 -2.93
C LEU A 230 -4.71 12.02 -3.41
N GLY A 231 -4.94 12.04 -4.72
CA GLY A 231 -6.20 12.53 -5.27
C GLY A 231 -7.40 11.68 -4.87
N PHE A 232 -7.22 10.36 -4.80
CA PHE A 232 -8.29 9.44 -4.43
C PHE A 232 -8.79 9.68 -2.99
N LEU A 233 -7.88 9.89 -2.05
CA LEU A 233 -8.21 10.25 -0.67
C LEU A 233 -8.95 11.60 -0.61
N GLU A 234 -8.44 12.60 -1.35
CA GLU A 234 -9.12 13.91 -1.45
C GLU A 234 -10.54 13.78 -1.99
N GLY A 235 -10.72 13.00 -3.06
CA GLY A 235 -12.04 12.80 -3.67
C GLY A 235 -13.05 12.17 -2.72
N ILE A 236 -12.66 11.12 -1.98
CA ILE A 236 -13.53 10.49 -0.97
C ILE A 236 -13.87 11.47 0.15
N ALA A 237 -12.87 12.21 0.67
CA ALA A 237 -13.08 13.11 1.79
C ALA A 237 -13.97 14.32 1.44
N GLN A 238 -13.91 14.78 0.18
CA GLN A 238 -14.66 15.94 -0.32
C GLN A 238 -16.08 15.59 -0.80
N ALA A 239 -16.47 14.31 -0.86
CA ALA A 239 -17.78 13.92 -1.35
C ALA A 239 -18.89 14.34 -0.37
N PRO A 240 -19.80 15.27 -0.75
CA PRO A 240 -20.79 15.80 0.16
C PRO A 240 -21.83 14.73 0.53
N GLY A 241 -22.21 14.70 1.81
CA GLY A 241 -23.20 13.74 2.34
C GLY A 241 -22.71 12.29 2.43
N SER A 242 -21.43 12.02 2.12
CA SER A 242 -20.84 10.70 2.24
C SER A 242 -20.19 10.52 3.61
N GLU A 243 -20.44 9.38 4.24
CA GLU A 243 -19.78 8.86 5.45
C GLU A 243 -18.89 7.64 5.10
N ALA A 244 -18.60 7.45 3.82
CA ALA A 244 -17.82 6.32 3.33
C ALA A 244 -16.47 6.22 4.06
N GLN A 245 -16.10 5.01 4.45
CA GLN A 245 -14.85 4.72 5.13
C GLN A 245 -13.78 4.23 4.16
N LEU A 246 -12.53 4.56 4.45
CA LEU A 246 -11.38 4.11 3.69
C LEU A 246 -10.43 3.33 4.58
N LEU A 247 -10.18 2.08 4.23
CA LEU A 247 -9.18 1.23 4.83
C LEU A 247 -7.92 1.27 3.95
N LEU A 248 -6.89 1.94 4.44
CA LEU A 248 -5.57 2.00 3.82
C LEU A 248 -4.82 0.72 4.19
N ALA A 249 -4.92 -0.30 3.34
CA ALA A 249 -4.40 -1.64 3.60
C ALA A 249 -2.92 -1.73 3.25
N GLY A 250 -2.06 -1.57 4.24
CA GLY A 250 -0.61 -1.54 4.07
C GLY A 250 0.12 -0.92 5.26
N GLY A 251 1.39 -0.61 5.07
CA GLY A 251 2.26 -0.04 6.11
C GLY A 251 2.72 1.39 5.79
N SER A 252 4.03 1.58 5.70
CA SER A 252 4.68 2.89 5.54
C SER A 252 4.25 3.64 4.27
N GLN A 253 3.92 2.92 3.19
CA GLN A 253 3.41 3.51 1.95
C GLN A 253 2.06 4.19 2.18
N MET A 254 1.17 3.57 2.96
CA MET A 254 -0.12 4.16 3.32
C MET A 254 0.02 5.36 4.25
N ALA A 255 1.00 5.33 5.17
CA ALA A 255 1.33 6.48 6.00
C ALA A 255 1.81 7.68 5.16
N ALA A 256 2.64 7.44 4.12
CA ALA A 256 3.11 8.48 3.21
C ALA A 256 1.98 9.11 2.39
N VAL A 257 1.07 8.28 1.84
CA VAL A 257 -0.11 8.77 1.10
C VAL A 257 -1.02 9.61 2.01
N LEU A 258 -1.25 9.16 3.23
CA LEU A 258 -2.05 9.90 4.20
C LEU A 258 -1.38 11.23 4.58
N ALA A 259 -0.05 11.23 4.79
CA ALA A 259 0.72 12.45 5.05
C ALA A 259 0.60 13.47 3.90
N LEU A 260 0.71 13.02 2.65
CA LEU A 260 0.52 13.86 1.45
C LEU A 260 -0.87 14.50 1.42
N ALA A 261 -1.92 13.70 1.69
CA ALA A 261 -3.30 14.19 1.69
C ALA A 261 -3.54 15.20 2.83
N LEU A 262 -3.01 14.94 4.01
CA LEU A 262 -3.10 15.86 5.15
C LEU A 262 -2.29 17.14 4.92
N ALA A 263 -1.10 17.06 4.32
CA ALA A 263 -0.27 18.23 4.01
C ALA A 263 -1.00 19.19 3.05
N LYS A 264 -1.75 18.65 2.09
CA LYS A 264 -2.48 19.45 1.09
C LYS A 264 -3.83 19.97 1.60
N ALA A 265 -4.44 19.28 2.56
CA ALA A 265 -5.78 19.61 3.08
C ALA A 265 -5.75 20.71 4.13
N GLU A 266 -6.83 21.49 4.23
CA GLU A 266 -7.11 22.36 5.36
C GLU A 266 -7.67 21.59 6.55
N LEU A 267 -7.64 22.19 7.74
CA LEU A 267 -7.99 21.52 9.00
C LEU A 267 -9.35 20.81 9.00
N PRO A 268 -10.47 21.38 8.48
CA PRO A 268 -11.74 20.65 8.44
C PRO A 268 -11.67 19.37 7.64
N LEU A 269 -10.96 19.37 6.50
CA LEU A 269 -10.82 18.19 5.67
C LEU A 269 -9.86 17.17 6.29
N ARG A 270 -8.80 17.63 6.98
CA ARG A 270 -7.92 16.75 7.78
C ARG A 270 -8.70 15.97 8.84
N GLN A 271 -9.62 16.63 9.53
CA GLN A 271 -10.48 15.99 10.53
C GLN A 271 -11.39 14.92 9.92
N VAL A 272 -11.98 15.20 8.75
CA VAL A 272 -12.78 14.20 8.00
C VAL A 272 -11.92 12.98 7.65
N MET A 273 -10.72 13.20 7.11
CA MET A 273 -9.80 12.10 6.76
C MET A 273 -9.41 11.29 8.02
N ALA A 274 -9.04 11.95 9.10
CA ALA A 274 -8.64 11.32 10.35
C ALA A 274 -9.74 10.48 11.00
N GLN A 275 -11.01 10.87 10.83
CA GLN A 275 -12.15 10.13 11.37
C GLN A 275 -12.57 8.94 10.49
N ARG A 276 -12.42 9.07 9.17
CA ARG A 276 -12.96 8.11 8.20
C ARG A 276 -11.92 7.16 7.62
N PHE A 277 -10.64 7.51 7.66
CA PHE A 277 -9.55 6.74 7.06
C PHE A 277 -8.74 6.04 8.14
N ALA A 278 -8.48 4.75 7.97
CA ALA A 278 -7.69 3.95 8.90
C ALA A 278 -6.57 3.21 8.17
N VAL A 279 -5.36 3.28 8.70
CA VAL A 279 -4.26 2.43 8.25
C VAL A 279 -4.40 1.08 8.94
N VAL A 280 -4.42 0.01 8.16
CA VAL A 280 -4.52 -1.35 8.69
C VAL A 280 -3.46 -2.23 8.05
N THR A 281 -2.63 -2.86 8.88
CA THR A 281 -1.46 -3.60 8.45
C THR A 281 -1.42 -5.01 9.05
N THR A 282 -0.35 -5.75 8.76
CA THR A 282 -0.12 -7.07 9.33
C THR A 282 0.51 -6.98 10.73
N ALA A 283 0.37 -8.05 11.51
CA ALA A 283 1.06 -8.18 12.79
C ALA A 283 2.60 -8.22 12.63
N TRP A 284 3.11 -8.65 11.48
CA TRP A 284 4.56 -8.68 11.20
C TRP A 284 5.14 -7.27 11.06
N VAL A 285 4.43 -6.34 10.46
CA VAL A 285 4.82 -4.92 10.40
C VAL A 285 4.72 -4.27 11.78
N MET A 286 3.63 -4.53 12.53
CA MET A 286 3.43 -3.93 13.86
C MET A 286 4.41 -4.40 14.91
N GLN A 287 5.00 -5.58 14.74
CA GLN A 287 5.96 -6.16 15.70
C GLN A 287 7.40 -6.16 15.17
N GLU A 288 7.65 -5.46 14.08
CA GLU A 288 9.00 -5.35 13.51
C GLU A 288 9.92 -4.57 14.46
N ALA A 289 11.07 -5.17 14.83
CA ALA A 289 12.01 -4.54 15.74
C ALA A 289 12.81 -3.37 15.13
N CYS A 290 12.79 -3.26 13.80
CA CYS A 290 13.61 -2.29 13.05
C CYS A 290 12.80 -1.17 12.40
N SER A 291 11.51 -1.06 12.70
CA SER A 291 10.63 0.03 12.25
C SER A 291 9.47 0.20 13.23
N GLU A 292 8.82 1.37 13.20
CA GLU A 292 7.74 1.69 14.13
C GLU A 292 6.60 2.43 13.40
N LEU A 293 5.70 1.68 12.76
CA LEU A 293 4.56 2.26 12.04
C LEU A 293 3.64 3.08 12.95
N ALA A 294 3.46 2.67 14.20
CA ALA A 294 2.62 3.40 15.16
C ALA A 294 3.21 4.79 15.46
N GLU A 295 4.50 4.86 15.74
CA GLU A 295 5.22 6.12 15.95
C GLU A 295 5.21 6.99 14.70
N LEU A 296 5.41 6.37 13.51
CA LEU A 296 5.33 7.08 12.24
C LEU A 296 3.97 7.79 12.08
N LEU A 297 2.86 7.11 12.33
CA LEU A 297 1.52 7.70 12.25
C LEU A 297 1.27 8.75 13.33
N ILE A 298 1.81 8.60 14.54
CA ILE A 298 1.76 9.62 15.59
C ILE A 298 2.46 10.90 15.11
N ARG A 299 3.67 10.80 14.54
CA ARG A 299 4.40 11.96 14.01
C ARG A 299 3.67 12.62 12.85
N VAL A 300 3.13 11.83 11.91
CA VAL A 300 2.29 12.36 10.81
C VAL A 300 1.09 13.10 11.39
N GLY A 301 0.33 12.49 12.28
CA GLY A 301 -0.85 13.11 12.88
C GLY A 301 -0.53 14.41 13.64
N ALA A 302 0.52 14.40 14.47
CA ALA A 302 0.97 15.56 15.22
C ALA A 302 1.37 16.74 14.30
N SER A 303 2.04 16.47 13.19
CA SER A 303 2.45 17.49 12.23
C SER A 303 1.28 18.19 11.55
N TYR A 304 0.12 17.53 11.44
CA TYR A 304 -1.07 18.07 10.77
C TYR A 304 -2.25 18.33 11.72
N GLY A 305 -2.05 18.16 13.05
CA GLY A 305 -3.04 18.50 14.09
C GLY A 305 -4.22 17.54 14.16
N VAL A 306 -4.01 16.24 13.89
CA VAL A 306 -5.03 15.19 13.93
C VAL A 306 -4.51 13.90 14.57
N GLU A 307 -5.41 13.05 15.07
CA GLU A 307 -5.09 11.70 15.52
C GLU A 307 -5.48 10.70 14.43
N LEU A 308 -4.53 9.81 14.04
CA LEU A 308 -4.73 8.85 12.97
C LEU A 308 -5.12 7.47 13.49
N LEU A 309 -5.98 6.79 12.74
CA LEU A 309 -6.48 5.47 13.09
C LEU A 309 -5.53 4.38 12.58
N LEU A 310 -5.16 3.46 13.46
CA LEU A 310 -4.28 2.33 13.17
C LEU A 310 -4.84 1.04 13.78
N ALA A 311 -4.82 -0.04 12.99
CA ALA A 311 -5.04 -1.41 13.46
C ALA A 311 -4.11 -2.39 12.73
N HIS A 312 -4.14 -3.63 13.18
CA HIS A 312 -3.46 -4.74 12.50
C HIS A 312 -4.27 -6.03 12.62
N SER A 313 -4.04 -6.95 11.69
CA SER A 313 -4.55 -8.31 11.79
C SER A 313 -3.74 -9.15 12.79
N ASN A 314 -4.37 -10.23 13.29
CA ASN A 314 -3.70 -11.21 14.18
C ASN A 314 -3.21 -12.45 13.43
N LEU A 315 -3.18 -12.42 12.10
CA LEU A 315 -2.71 -13.54 11.27
C LEU A 315 -1.26 -13.89 11.61
N ARG A 316 -1.00 -15.20 11.79
CA ARG A 316 0.31 -15.79 12.02
C ARG A 316 0.44 -17.12 11.29
N PHE A 317 1.66 -17.45 10.86
CA PHE A 317 1.98 -18.63 10.08
C PHE A 317 2.88 -19.65 10.79
N HIS A 318 3.06 -19.55 12.11
CA HIS A 318 3.93 -20.43 12.88
C HIS A 318 3.65 -21.93 12.66
N ASN A 319 2.38 -22.30 12.47
CA ASN A 319 1.93 -23.69 12.37
C ASN A 319 1.60 -24.12 10.92
N CYS A 320 1.97 -23.34 9.91
CA CYS A 320 1.80 -23.71 8.51
C CYS A 320 2.83 -24.74 8.08
N ASP A 321 2.46 -25.64 7.17
CA ASP A 321 3.36 -26.64 6.60
C ASP A 321 4.32 -26.04 5.56
N GLN A 322 3.86 -24.98 4.86
CA GLN A 322 4.65 -24.33 3.81
C GLN A 322 5.71 -23.40 4.39
N GLN A 323 7.00 -23.66 4.09
CA GLN A 323 8.12 -22.83 4.55
C GLN A 323 7.97 -21.38 4.11
N ALA A 324 7.52 -21.14 2.87
CA ALA A 324 7.33 -19.81 2.33
C ALA A 324 6.36 -18.94 3.15
N LEU A 325 5.39 -19.54 3.84
CA LEU A 325 4.53 -18.83 4.80
C LEU A 325 5.23 -18.61 6.13
N ARG A 326 5.96 -19.60 6.67
CA ARG A 326 6.72 -19.43 7.90
C ARG A 326 7.82 -18.37 7.81
N ASP A 327 8.30 -18.06 6.61
CA ASP A 327 9.29 -17.01 6.38
C ASP A 327 8.78 -15.61 6.76
N TYR A 328 7.45 -15.38 6.77
CA TYR A 328 6.84 -14.16 7.30
C TYR A 328 7.16 -13.98 8.79
N GLU A 329 7.20 -15.07 9.56
CA GLU A 329 7.55 -15.04 10.99
C GLU A 329 9.04 -14.73 11.22
N LEU A 330 9.86 -14.93 10.21
CA LEU A 330 11.28 -14.54 10.20
C LEU A 330 11.49 -13.10 9.74
N GLY A 331 10.41 -12.36 9.41
CA GLY A 331 10.44 -10.96 9.00
C GLY A 331 10.66 -10.73 7.51
N PHE A 332 10.44 -11.73 6.66
CA PHE A 332 10.44 -11.56 5.20
C PHE A 332 9.06 -11.17 4.69
N VAL A 333 9.00 -10.43 3.60
CA VAL A 333 7.77 -9.93 2.93
C VAL A 333 6.96 -8.98 3.80
N LYS A 334 6.29 -9.46 4.84
CA LYS A 334 5.53 -8.76 5.89
C LYS A 334 4.23 -8.09 5.43
N GLU A 335 4.20 -7.38 4.30
CA GLU A 335 3.03 -6.63 3.81
C GLU A 335 3.09 -6.48 2.28
N GLY A 336 1.97 -6.08 1.69
CA GLY A 336 1.76 -5.80 0.27
C GLY A 336 0.41 -6.32 -0.21
N VAL A 337 -0.07 -5.78 -1.31
CA VAL A 337 -1.34 -6.18 -1.95
C VAL A 337 -2.53 -6.16 -0.98
N GLY A 338 -2.43 -5.39 0.11
CA GLY A 338 -3.48 -5.22 1.09
C GLY A 338 -3.63 -6.36 2.10
N ALA A 339 -2.62 -7.22 2.24
CA ALA A 339 -2.68 -8.42 3.10
C ALA A 339 -3.15 -8.12 4.53
N GLY A 340 -2.61 -7.07 5.17
CA GLY A 340 -2.99 -6.72 6.54
C GLY A 340 -4.43 -6.27 6.68
N GLY A 341 -4.87 -5.35 5.82
CA GLY A 341 -6.24 -4.84 5.84
C GLY A 341 -7.28 -5.91 5.52
N LEU A 342 -7.01 -6.75 4.53
CA LEU A 342 -7.89 -7.85 4.15
C LEU A 342 -7.93 -8.93 5.23
N SER A 343 -6.81 -9.29 5.85
CA SER A 343 -6.79 -10.20 6.99
C SER A 343 -7.57 -9.66 8.19
N TRP A 344 -7.52 -8.34 8.41
CA TRP A 344 -8.33 -7.70 9.45
C TRP A 344 -9.84 -7.77 9.13
N LEU A 345 -10.23 -7.59 7.86
CA LEU A 345 -11.63 -7.79 7.44
C LEU A 345 -12.11 -9.23 7.62
N TRP A 346 -11.24 -10.20 7.40
CA TRP A 346 -11.53 -11.61 7.70
C TRP A 346 -11.91 -11.81 9.17
N GLU A 347 -11.13 -11.21 10.08
CA GLU A 347 -11.42 -11.27 11.52
C GLU A 347 -12.70 -10.50 11.87
N LEU A 348 -12.93 -9.35 11.24
CA LEU A 348 -14.14 -8.56 11.42
C LEU A 348 -15.41 -9.30 10.95
N ALA A 349 -15.30 -10.15 9.91
CA ALA A 349 -16.33 -11.06 9.44
C ALA A 349 -16.65 -12.19 10.43
N GLY A 350 -15.82 -12.37 11.47
CA GLY A 350 -16.00 -13.38 12.52
C GLY A 350 -15.23 -14.67 12.30
N PHE A 351 -14.34 -14.71 11.32
CA PHE A 351 -13.45 -15.87 11.11
C PHE A 351 -12.18 -15.75 11.96
N THR A 352 -11.61 -16.89 12.34
CA THR A 352 -10.37 -16.92 13.14
C THR A 352 -9.13 -16.70 12.27
N PRO A 353 -8.06 -16.11 12.81
CA PRO A 353 -6.77 -16.01 12.11
C PRO A 353 -6.20 -17.37 11.70
N GLN A 354 -6.45 -18.43 12.51
CA GLN A 354 -6.02 -19.80 12.22
C GLN A 354 -6.72 -20.38 10.98
N ALA A 355 -8.00 -20.05 10.78
CA ALA A 355 -8.71 -20.46 9.58
C ALA A 355 -8.14 -19.79 8.32
N LEU A 356 -7.71 -18.53 8.42
CA LEU A 356 -7.02 -17.85 7.30
C LEU A 356 -5.64 -18.47 7.06
N ALA A 357 -4.88 -18.75 8.12
CA ALA A 357 -3.58 -19.41 8.01
C ALA A 357 -3.68 -20.76 7.30
N ALA A 358 -4.67 -21.60 7.66
CA ALA A 358 -4.91 -22.87 6.99
C ALA A 358 -5.33 -22.72 5.51
N ALA A 359 -6.15 -21.71 5.19
CA ALA A 359 -6.51 -21.41 3.81
C ALA A 359 -5.28 -20.96 2.98
N CYS A 360 -4.40 -20.12 3.55
CA CYS A 360 -3.16 -19.71 2.93
C CYS A 360 -2.19 -20.88 2.73
N ASP A 361 -2.13 -21.81 3.69
CA ASP A 361 -1.26 -23.00 3.61
C ASP A 361 -1.65 -23.90 2.43
N GLN A 362 -2.94 -24.17 2.30
CA GLN A 362 -3.48 -24.92 1.15
C GLN A 362 -3.24 -24.19 -0.17
N ALA A 363 -3.54 -22.90 -0.23
CA ALA A 363 -3.35 -22.08 -1.43
C ALA A 363 -1.86 -22.00 -1.85
N CYS A 364 -0.95 -21.96 -0.88
CA CYS A 364 0.49 -21.99 -1.11
C CYS A 364 0.94 -23.35 -1.68
N ALA A 365 0.40 -24.46 -1.19
CA ALA A 365 0.63 -25.78 -1.76
C ALA A 365 0.14 -25.84 -3.21
N ASP A 366 -1.05 -25.34 -3.51
CA ASP A 366 -1.59 -25.30 -4.87
C ASP A 366 -0.74 -24.46 -5.82
N LEU A 367 -0.06 -23.42 -5.33
CA LEU A 367 0.82 -22.57 -6.11
C LEU A 367 2.14 -23.26 -6.52
N PHE A 368 2.70 -24.10 -5.64
CA PHE A 368 4.05 -24.66 -5.83
C PHE A 368 4.09 -26.11 -6.30
N TYR A 369 3.03 -26.89 -6.14
CA TYR A 369 3.02 -28.34 -6.42
C TYR A 369 2.21 -28.73 -7.66
N ARG A 370 2.00 -27.77 -8.58
CA ARG A 370 1.36 -28.03 -9.88
C ARG A 370 2.30 -27.92 -11.10
#